data_8227ebe135b902b29e93bd988b6b0d98
#
_entry.id   8227ebe135b902b29e93bd988b6b0d98
#
_cell.length_a   1.000
_cell.length_b   1.000
_cell.length_c   1.000
_cell.angle_alpha   90.00
_cell.angle_beta   90.00
_cell.angle_gamma   90.00
#
_symmetry.space_group_name_H-M   'P 1'
#
loop_
_entity.id
_entity.type
_entity.pdbx_description
1 polymer ?
#
loop_
_entity_poly.entity_id
_entity_poly.type
_entity_poly.pdbx_seq_one_letter_code
_entity_poly.pdbx_strand_id
1 'polypeptide(L)'
;MHAIRQRVANEPYARKMGLKLLKLEPGYALVEMDFTDDMANIFDMTHGGAIFSLIDEAFEISCNTHGTVAVALNVVVTYHRSPTKKGALRAESKEIHRSAKTATYDIRVTEGKNNILIATCQALAYRKKEKLPFL
;
A
#
# COMPACT_ATOMS: atom_id res chain seq x y z
N MET A 1 14.70 9.06 -1.01
CA MET A 1 13.35 9.18 -0.38
C MET A 1 12.56 10.39 -0.82
N HIS A 2 13.22 11.55 -0.94
CA HIS A 2 12.52 12.76 -1.39
C HIS A 2 11.89 12.59 -2.78
N ALA A 3 12.62 12.00 -3.73
CA ALA A 3 12.11 11.77 -5.08
C ALA A 3 10.88 10.87 -5.10
N ILE A 4 10.85 9.85 -4.25
CA ILE A 4 9.70 8.96 -4.12
C ILE A 4 8.48 9.73 -3.58
N ARG A 5 8.67 10.56 -2.55
CA ARG A 5 7.58 11.37 -1.99
C ARG A 5 6.98 12.30 -3.04
N GLN A 6 7.82 12.96 -3.84
CA GLN A 6 7.35 13.83 -4.91
C GLN A 6 6.61 13.04 -5.99
N ARG A 7 7.12 11.87 -6.35
CA ARG A 7 6.48 11.05 -7.38
C ARG A 7 5.11 10.54 -6.92
N VAL A 8 5.00 10.07 -5.69
CA VAL A 8 3.74 9.62 -5.11
C VAL A 8 2.72 10.76 -5.04
N ALA A 9 3.15 11.96 -4.66
CA ALA A 9 2.26 13.13 -4.61
C ALA A 9 1.67 13.47 -5.98
N ASN A 10 2.31 13.04 -7.07
CA ASN A 10 1.86 13.28 -8.44
C ASN A 10 1.36 12.02 -9.15
N GLU A 11 1.24 10.92 -8.42
CA GLU A 11 0.78 9.65 -8.99
C GLU A 11 -0.72 9.72 -9.28
N PRO A 12 -1.15 9.54 -10.54
CA PRO A 12 -2.56 9.71 -10.90
C PRO A 12 -3.53 8.82 -10.13
N TYR A 13 -3.18 7.54 -9.96
CA TYR A 13 -4.05 6.61 -9.26
C TYR A 13 -4.17 6.92 -7.78
N ALA A 14 -3.07 7.32 -7.14
CA ALA A 14 -3.08 7.72 -5.74
C ALA A 14 -3.97 8.95 -5.53
N ARG A 15 -3.93 9.90 -6.45
CA ARG A 15 -4.82 11.07 -6.40
C ARG A 15 -6.28 10.69 -6.55
N LYS A 16 -6.57 9.80 -7.50
CA LYS A 16 -7.93 9.32 -7.74
C LYS A 16 -8.54 8.67 -6.49
N MET A 17 -7.76 7.85 -5.82
CA MET A 17 -8.22 7.10 -4.65
C MET A 17 -8.03 7.85 -3.34
N GLY A 18 -7.39 9.02 -3.37
CA GLY A 18 -7.09 9.77 -2.16
C GLY A 18 -6.07 9.11 -1.25
N LEU A 19 -5.10 8.39 -1.84
CA LEU A 19 -4.05 7.69 -1.10
C LEU A 19 -2.97 8.68 -0.69
N LYS A 20 -2.66 8.72 0.62
CA LYS A 20 -1.69 9.67 1.18
C LYS A 20 -0.55 8.93 1.84
N LEU A 21 0.66 9.22 1.41
CA LEU A 21 1.87 8.66 2.04
C LEU A 21 2.14 9.42 3.34
N LEU A 22 2.03 8.71 4.47
CA LEU A 22 2.26 9.30 5.80
C LEU A 22 3.70 9.13 6.26
N LYS A 23 4.29 7.95 6.03
CA LYS A 23 5.63 7.63 6.52
C LYS A 23 6.36 6.77 5.51
N LEU A 24 7.65 7.04 5.35
CA LEU A 24 8.51 6.38 4.37
C LEU A 24 9.88 6.13 4.98
N GLU A 25 10.33 4.86 4.93
CA GLU A 25 11.66 4.44 5.35
C GLU A 25 12.13 3.33 4.41
N PRO A 26 13.41 2.96 4.39
CA PRO A 26 13.84 1.83 3.56
C PRO A 26 13.06 0.55 3.90
N GLY A 27 12.42 -0.04 2.88
CA GLY A 27 11.59 -1.23 3.03
C GLY A 27 10.28 -1.03 3.79
N TYR A 28 9.84 0.23 3.95
CA TYR A 28 8.68 0.55 4.78
C TYR A 28 7.87 1.69 4.19
N ALA A 29 6.55 1.57 4.23
CA ALA A 29 5.65 2.66 3.89
C ALA A 29 4.37 2.56 4.71
N LEU A 30 3.85 3.72 5.11
CA LEU A 30 2.54 3.85 5.75
C LEU A 30 1.70 4.78 4.88
N VAL A 31 0.56 4.27 4.40
CA VAL A 31 -0.35 4.99 3.50
C VAL A 31 -1.74 5.04 4.12
N GLU A 32 -2.43 6.17 3.95
CA GLU A 32 -3.77 6.38 4.50
C GLU A 32 -4.78 6.65 3.39
N MET A 33 -6.01 6.19 3.60
CA MET A 33 -7.13 6.41 2.68
C MET A 33 -8.40 6.67 3.46
N ASP A 34 -9.14 7.71 3.10
CA ASP A 34 -10.49 7.94 3.62
C ASP A 34 -11.52 7.27 2.71
N PHE A 35 -12.59 6.77 3.32
CA PHE A 35 -13.70 6.23 2.54
C PHE A 35 -14.42 7.36 1.79
N THR A 36 -14.74 7.12 0.52
CA THR A 36 -15.64 7.97 -0.26
C THR A 36 -16.78 7.12 -0.80
N ASP A 37 -17.94 7.72 -1.08
CA ASP A 37 -19.15 6.98 -1.46
C ASP A 37 -18.99 6.12 -2.71
N ASP A 38 -18.11 6.52 -3.63
CA ASP A 38 -17.83 5.77 -4.85
C ASP A 38 -16.96 4.52 -4.61
N MET A 39 -16.52 4.29 -3.39
CA MET A 39 -15.82 3.06 -2.99
C MET A 39 -16.77 1.99 -2.46
N ALA A 40 -18.08 2.26 -2.44
CA ALA A 40 -19.05 1.30 -1.91
C ALA A 40 -19.27 0.13 -2.88
N ASN A 41 -19.41 -1.07 -2.31
CA ASN A 41 -19.74 -2.27 -3.06
C ASN A 41 -21.28 -2.46 -3.16
N ILE A 42 -21.71 -3.62 -3.68
CA ILE A 42 -23.15 -3.92 -3.86
C ILE A 42 -23.91 -4.00 -2.52
N PHE A 43 -23.20 -4.12 -1.40
CA PHE A 43 -23.79 -4.16 -0.05
C PHE A 43 -23.70 -2.83 0.69
N ASP A 44 -23.30 -1.76 -0.01
CA ASP A 44 -23.05 -0.44 0.57
C ASP A 44 -21.95 -0.45 1.65
N MET A 45 -20.98 -1.34 1.49
CA MET A 45 -19.79 -1.44 2.35
C MET A 45 -18.55 -1.07 1.53
N THR A 46 -17.43 -0.84 2.20
CA THR A 46 -16.17 -0.53 1.50
C THR A 46 -15.79 -1.69 0.57
N HIS A 47 -15.63 -1.39 -0.72
CA HIS A 47 -15.27 -2.38 -1.73
C HIS A 47 -13.88 -2.97 -1.44
N GLY A 48 -13.75 -4.29 -1.58
CA GLY A 48 -12.46 -4.97 -1.42
C GLY A 48 -11.40 -4.42 -2.37
N GLY A 49 -11.81 -3.97 -3.55
CA GLY A 49 -10.89 -3.33 -4.51
C GLY A 49 -10.29 -2.02 -3.99
N ALA A 50 -11.04 -1.26 -3.19
CA ALA A 50 -10.52 -0.04 -2.58
C ALA A 50 -9.48 -0.38 -1.50
N ILE A 51 -9.77 -1.39 -0.68
CA ILE A 51 -8.81 -1.88 0.33
C ILE A 51 -7.56 -2.42 -0.36
N PHE A 52 -7.72 -3.16 -1.45
CA PHE A 52 -6.60 -3.66 -2.24
C PHE A 52 -5.74 -2.53 -2.80
N SER A 53 -6.38 -1.45 -3.29
CA SER A 53 -5.65 -0.29 -3.81
C SER A 53 -4.77 0.34 -2.74
N LEU A 54 -5.27 0.44 -1.51
CA LEU A 54 -4.49 0.95 -0.38
C LEU A 54 -3.29 0.03 -0.07
N ILE A 55 -3.52 -1.29 -0.06
CA ILE A 55 -2.47 -2.28 0.16
C ILE A 55 -1.40 -2.19 -0.93
N ASP A 56 -1.84 -2.16 -2.18
CA ASP A 56 -0.93 -2.16 -3.33
C ASP A 56 -0.10 -0.88 -3.38
N GLU A 57 -0.66 0.24 -2.98
CA GLU A 57 0.08 1.49 -2.89
C GLU A 57 1.20 1.42 -1.85
N ALA A 58 0.89 0.93 -0.64
CA ALA A 58 1.91 0.78 0.40
C ALA A 58 3.00 -0.20 -0.06
N PHE A 59 2.63 -1.28 -0.75
CA PHE A 59 3.55 -2.25 -1.31
C PHE A 59 4.43 -1.63 -2.40
N GLU A 60 3.81 -0.97 -3.38
CA GLU A 60 4.54 -0.31 -4.48
C GLU A 60 5.61 0.63 -3.94
N ILE A 61 5.24 1.46 -2.96
CA ILE A 61 6.16 2.43 -2.39
C ILE A 61 7.28 1.73 -1.62
N SER A 62 6.93 0.83 -0.70
CA SER A 62 7.93 0.20 0.18
C SER A 62 8.94 -0.64 -0.61
N CYS A 63 8.52 -1.36 -1.65
CA CYS A 63 9.43 -2.20 -2.41
C CYS A 63 10.31 -1.42 -3.39
N ASN A 64 10.03 -0.14 -3.62
CA ASN A 64 10.83 0.72 -4.49
C ASN A 64 11.74 1.69 -3.71
N THR A 65 11.95 1.46 -2.43
CA THR A 65 12.77 2.35 -1.59
C THR A 65 14.27 2.10 -1.69
N HIS A 66 14.69 1.08 -2.42
CA HIS A 66 16.11 0.70 -2.51
C HIS A 66 16.81 1.24 -3.75
N GLY A 67 16.17 2.15 -4.47
CA GLY A 67 16.78 2.84 -5.63
C GLY A 67 16.64 2.14 -6.97
N THR A 68 16.16 0.90 -6.98
CA THR A 68 15.92 0.13 -8.21
C THR A 68 14.45 -0.23 -8.33
N VAL A 69 14.01 -0.49 -9.56
CA VAL A 69 12.62 -0.84 -9.85
C VAL A 69 12.27 -2.19 -9.26
N ALA A 70 11.14 -2.27 -8.57
CA ALA A 70 10.54 -3.52 -8.12
C ALA A 70 9.07 -3.55 -8.54
N VAL A 71 8.60 -4.72 -8.94
CA VAL A 71 7.22 -4.93 -9.40
C VAL A 71 6.59 -6.10 -8.66
N ALA A 72 5.26 -6.11 -8.57
CA ALA A 72 4.54 -7.17 -7.90
C ALA A 72 4.63 -8.49 -8.68
N LEU A 73 4.90 -9.58 -7.98
CA LEU A 73 4.79 -10.94 -8.51
C LEU A 73 3.56 -11.65 -7.95
N ASN A 74 3.33 -11.48 -6.66
CA ASN A 74 2.26 -12.21 -5.98
C ASN A 74 1.78 -11.37 -4.80
N VAL A 75 0.46 -11.23 -4.68
CA VAL A 75 -0.16 -10.46 -3.60
C VAL A 75 -1.32 -11.28 -3.06
N VAL A 76 -1.22 -11.71 -1.80
CA VAL A 76 -2.24 -12.55 -1.16
C VAL A 76 -2.87 -11.77 -0.02
N VAL A 77 -4.15 -11.43 -0.17
CA VAL A 77 -4.89 -10.62 0.79
C VAL A 77 -5.96 -11.47 1.48
N THR A 78 -6.04 -11.35 2.80
CA THR A 78 -7.14 -11.87 3.59
C THR A 78 -7.90 -10.69 4.20
N TYR A 79 -9.18 -10.59 3.86
CA TYR A 79 -10.07 -9.57 4.41
C TYR A 79 -10.72 -10.13 5.66
N HIS A 80 -10.39 -9.57 6.82
CA HIS A 80 -10.86 -10.10 8.11
C HIS A 80 -12.15 -9.43 8.57
N ARG A 81 -12.36 -8.17 8.21
CA ARG A 81 -13.46 -7.37 8.71
C ARG A 81 -13.78 -6.25 7.72
N SER A 82 -15.06 -5.92 7.58
CA SER A 82 -15.49 -4.76 6.81
C SER A 82 -15.23 -3.48 7.61
N PRO A 83 -14.65 -2.44 7.00
CA PRO A 83 -14.51 -1.15 7.67
C PRO A 83 -15.85 -0.50 7.99
N THR A 84 -15.86 0.36 9.02
CA THR A 84 -17.06 1.06 9.47
C THR A 84 -17.38 2.30 8.64
N LYS A 85 -16.46 2.76 7.78
CA LYS A 85 -16.51 4.02 7.02
C LYS A 85 -16.33 5.28 7.88
N LYS A 86 -16.13 5.14 9.19
CA LYS A 86 -16.01 6.27 10.11
C LYS A 86 -14.59 6.71 10.38
N GLY A 87 -13.64 5.78 10.30
CA GLY A 87 -12.24 6.05 10.54
C GLY A 87 -11.44 5.91 9.25
N ALA A 88 -10.31 6.61 9.18
CA ALA A 88 -9.37 6.43 8.09
C ALA A 88 -8.79 5.03 8.10
N LEU A 89 -8.56 4.47 6.91
CA LEU A 89 -7.85 3.20 6.73
C LEU A 89 -6.38 3.49 6.52
N ARG A 90 -5.52 2.70 7.14
CA ARG A 90 -4.08 2.79 6.94
C ARG A 90 -3.51 1.44 6.58
N ALA A 91 -2.65 1.40 5.56
CA ALA A 91 -1.87 0.22 5.22
C ALA A 91 -0.42 0.47 5.60
N GLU A 92 0.13 -0.45 6.38
CA GLU A 92 1.53 -0.44 6.78
C GLU A 92 2.23 -1.61 6.12
N SER A 93 3.21 -1.32 5.26
CA SER A 93 4.00 -2.33 4.55
C SER A 93 5.40 -2.40 5.14
N LYS A 94 5.81 -3.60 5.53
CA LYS A 94 7.13 -3.87 6.12
C LYS A 94 7.84 -4.95 5.34
N GLU A 95 9.05 -4.67 4.91
CA GLU A 95 9.91 -5.68 4.31
C GLU A 95 10.27 -6.74 5.33
N ILE A 96 10.02 -8.01 4.98
CA ILE A 96 10.37 -9.15 5.84
C ILE A 96 11.74 -9.70 5.43
N HIS A 97 11.99 -9.80 4.12
CA HIS A 97 13.20 -10.39 3.57
C HIS A 97 13.47 -9.80 2.20
N ARG A 98 14.73 -9.62 1.88
CA ARG A 98 15.17 -9.10 0.58
C ARG A 98 16.37 -9.89 0.09
N SER A 99 16.28 -10.38 -1.14
CA SER A 99 17.40 -11.01 -1.86
C SER A 99 17.74 -10.17 -3.09
N ALA A 100 18.66 -10.65 -3.92
CA ALA A 100 19.04 -9.94 -5.13
C ALA A 100 17.88 -9.77 -6.11
N LYS A 101 16.98 -10.76 -6.21
CA LYS A 101 15.91 -10.79 -7.21
C LYS A 101 14.51 -10.66 -6.64
N THR A 102 14.29 -10.94 -5.37
CA THR A 102 12.96 -10.91 -4.77
C THR A 102 12.98 -10.24 -3.40
N ALA A 103 11.82 -9.78 -2.97
CA ALA A 103 11.63 -9.28 -1.62
C ALA A 103 10.21 -9.58 -1.17
N THR A 104 10.05 -9.91 0.11
CA THR A 104 8.77 -10.27 0.71
C THR A 104 8.35 -9.20 1.71
N TYR A 105 7.05 -8.86 1.70
CA TYR A 105 6.49 -7.80 2.53
C TYR A 105 5.30 -8.30 3.32
N ASP A 106 5.20 -7.89 4.57
CA ASP A 106 4.03 -8.05 5.42
C ASP A 106 3.28 -6.72 5.42
N ILE A 107 1.99 -6.75 5.07
CA ILE A 107 1.18 -5.55 4.96
C ILE A 107 -0.08 -5.73 5.80
N ARG A 108 -0.39 -4.75 6.63
CA ARG A 108 -1.57 -4.76 7.48
C ARG A 108 -2.39 -3.52 7.25
N VAL A 109 -3.70 -3.70 7.14
CA VAL A 109 -4.67 -2.61 7.05
C VAL A 109 -5.41 -2.51 8.36
N THR A 110 -5.40 -1.31 8.95
CA THR A 110 -6.10 -1.02 10.19
C THR A 110 -7.01 0.19 10.01
N GLU A 111 -8.02 0.31 10.85
CA GLU A 111 -8.99 1.40 10.83
C GLU A 111 -9.00 2.17 12.14
N GLY A 112 -9.04 3.50 12.04
CA GLY A 112 -9.36 4.39 13.15
C GLY A 112 -8.29 4.49 14.22
N LYS A 113 -8.64 5.16 15.32
CA LYS A 113 -7.71 5.43 16.43
C LYS A 113 -7.31 4.17 17.19
N ASN A 114 -8.19 3.15 17.19
CA ASN A 114 -7.95 1.92 17.94
C ASN A 114 -7.26 0.85 17.08
N ASN A 115 -6.84 1.19 15.86
CA ASN A 115 -6.13 0.28 14.96
C ASN A 115 -6.85 -1.07 14.80
N ILE A 116 -8.14 -1.02 14.48
CA ILE A 116 -8.93 -2.23 14.25
C ILE A 116 -8.41 -2.93 13.00
N LEU A 117 -8.03 -4.19 13.12
CA LEU A 117 -7.49 -4.95 11.98
C LEU A 117 -8.58 -5.23 10.94
N ILE A 118 -8.32 -4.81 9.71
CA ILE A 118 -9.24 -4.97 8.58
C ILE A 118 -8.75 -6.09 7.64
N ALA A 119 -7.48 -6.07 7.28
CA ALA A 119 -6.91 -7.02 6.32
C ALA A 119 -5.45 -7.27 6.61
N THR A 120 -4.99 -8.45 6.21
CA THR A 120 -3.57 -8.80 6.21
C THR A 120 -3.17 -9.23 4.81
N CYS A 121 -1.90 -9.00 4.48
CA CYS A 121 -1.39 -9.30 3.14
C CYS A 121 0.05 -9.75 3.23
N GLN A 122 0.39 -10.75 2.43
CA GLN A 122 1.78 -11.08 2.15
C GLN A 122 2.01 -10.85 0.66
N ALA A 123 3.02 -10.06 0.34
CA ALA A 123 3.33 -9.69 -1.03
C ALA A 123 4.77 -10.04 -1.38
N LEU A 124 4.97 -10.48 -2.63
CA LEU A 124 6.27 -10.83 -3.17
C LEU A 124 6.56 -9.89 -4.34
N ALA A 125 7.70 -9.21 -4.26
CA ALA A 125 8.19 -8.32 -5.33
C ALA A 125 9.31 -8.98 -6.12
N TYR A 126 9.34 -8.72 -7.42
CA TYR A 126 10.50 -8.99 -8.28
C TYR A 126 11.35 -7.73 -8.36
N ARG A 127 12.62 -7.85 -8.03
CA ARG A 127 13.57 -6.74 -8.03
C ARG A 127 14.33 -6.72 -9.34
N LYS A 128 14.17 -5.62 -10.10
CA LYS A 128 14.92 -5.37 -11.33
C LYS A 128 16.24 -4.68 -11.01
N LYS A 129 17.16 -4.71 -11.96
CA LYS A 129 18.45 -4.02 -11.82
C LYS A 129 18.38 -2.54 -12.21
N GLU A 130 17.33 -2.15 -12.93
CA GLU A 130 17.15 -0.80 -13.42
C GLU A 130 16.96 0.18 -12.27
N LYS A 131 17.60 1.35 -12.39
CA LYS A 131 17.37 2.44 -11.45
C LYS A 131 15.95 2.99 -11.63
N LEU A 132 15.39 3.52 -10.55
CA LEU A 132 14.12 4.21 -10.63
C LEU A 132 14.23 5.37 -11.62
N PRO A 133 13.28 5.50 -12.59
CA PRO A 133 13.42 6.47 -13.68
C PRO A 133 13.28 7.93 -13.24
N PHE A 134 12.79 8.17 -12.03
CA PHE A 134 12.57 9.51 -11.50
C PHE A 134 13.63 9.93 -10.46
N LEU A 135 14.67 9.17 -10.30
CA LEU A 135 15.79 9.55 -9.43
C LEU A 135 16.67 10.58 -10.11
#